data_dd9fbc9f9178211bcac171fea3869d68
#
_entry.id   dd9fbc9f9178211bcac171fea3869d68
#
_cell.length_a   1.000
_cell.length_b   1.000
_cell.length_c   1.000
_cell.angle_alpha   90.00
_cell.angle_beta   90.00
_cell.angle_gamma   90.00
#
_symmetry.space_group_name_H-M   'P 1'
#
loop_
_entity.id
_entity.type
_entity.pdbx_description
1 polymer ?
#
loop_
_entity_poly.entity_id
_entity_poly.type
_entity_poly.pdbx_seq_one_letter_code
_entity_poly.pdbx_strand_id
1 'polypeptide(L)'
;MSISDALNLKPERVVLQCGSVVLLRRPTLGDVIEALECNAKSPALANAHMLARHVLDESGGTIWADSSAALSMPARLAQELIPLIEALYREGQD
;
A
#
# COMPACT_ATOMS: atom_id res chain seq x y z
N MET A 1 -3.48 -0.50 -24.48
CA MET A 1 -2.60 0.26 -23.54
C MET A 1 -1.16 0.20 -24.05
N SER A 2 -0.50 1.32 -24.16
CA SER A 2 0.92 1.34 -24.54
C SER A 2 1.80 0.98 -23.33
N ILE A 3 3.05 0.57 -23.62
CA ILE A 3 4.01 0.28 -22.55
C ILE A 3 4.28 1.52 -21.70
N SER A 4 4.27 2.71 -22.33
CA SER A 4 4.46 3.97 -21.60
C SER A 4 3.37 4.18 -20.55
N ASP A 5 2.12 3.88 -20.88
CA ASP A 5 0.99 4.00 -19.95
C ASP A 5 1.14 3.00 -18.80
N ALA A 6 1.59 1.76 -19.10
CA ALA A 6 1.81 0.74 -18.10
C ALA A 6 2.92 1.11 -17.12
N LEU A 7 3.96 1.80 -17.60
CA LEU A 7 5.09 2.23 -16.76
C LEU A 7 4.76 3.47 -15.93
N ASN A 8 3.73 4.22 -16.29
CA ASN A 8 3.40 5.51 -15.70
C ASN A 8 2.15 5.40 -14.82
N LEU A 9 2.13 4.42 -13.94
CA LEU A 9 0.99 4.16 -13.06
C LEU A 9 0.82 5.29 -12.04
N LYS A 10 -0.38 5.87 -12.03
CA LYS A 10 -0.73 6.89 -11.04
C LYS A 10 -1.25 6.23 -9.77
N PRO A 11 -1.00 6.81 -8.58
CA PRO A 11 -1.59 6.31 -7.34
C PRO A 11 -3.12 6.33 -7.42
N GLU A 12 -3.74 5.38 -6.76
CA GLU A 12 -5.20 5.31 -6.67
C GLU A 12 -5.69 6.20 -5.52
N ARG A 13 -6.65 7.07 -5.82
CA ARG A 13 -7.24 7.96 -4.81
C ARG A 13 -8.35 7.22 -4.08
N VAL A 14 -8.29 7.23 -2.75
CA VAL A 14 -9.27 6.57 -1.89
C VAL A 14 -9.82 7.55 -0.87
N VAL A 15 -11.14 7.60 -0.74
CA VAL A 15 -11.82 8.36 0.31
C VAL A 15 -12.16 7.39 1.44
N LEU A 16 -11.59 7.64 2.62
CA LEU A 16 -11.81 6.80 3.80
C LEU A 16 -13.19 7.05 4.39
N GLN A 17 -13.65 6.13 5.24
CA GLN A 17 -14.94 6.27 5.92
C GLN A 17 -15.04 7.55 6.73
N CYS A 18 -13.93 8.03 7.29
CA CYS A 18 -13.89 9.28 8.04
C CYS A 18 -13.91 10.53 7.15
N GLY A 19 -13.89 10.37 5.82
CA GLY A 19 -13.89 11.47 4.86
C GLY A 19 -12.51 11.95 4.43
N SER A 20 -11.46 11.49 5.07
CA SER A 20 -10.09 11.84 4.68
C SER A 20 -9.70 11.13 3.38
N VAL A 21 -8.82 11.77 2.61
CA VAL A 21 -8.34 11.23 1.33
C VAL A 21 -6.91 10.73 1.49
N VAL A 22 -6.65 9.53 0.98
CA VAL A 22 -5.30 8.99 0.87
C VAL A 22 -5.07 8.53 -0.56
N LEU A 23 -3.79 8.40 -0.94
CA LEU A 23 -3.40 7.82 -2.21
C LEU A 23 -2.76 6.46 -1.92
N LEU A 24 -3.06 5.47 -2.76
CA LEU A 24 -2.44 4.14 -2.67
C LEU A 24 -1.46 4.00 -3.82
N ARG A 25 -0.18 3.85 -3.50
CA ARG A 25 0.86 3.64 -4.51
C ARG A 25 0.72 2.24 -5.09
N ARG A 26 0.67 2.14 -6.42
CA ARG A 26 0.53 0.85 -7.07
C ARG A 26 1.81 0.02 -6.92
N PRO A 27 1.68 -1.31 -6.68
CA PRO A 27 2.86 -2.16 -6.50
C PRO A 27 3.69 -2.28 -7.77
N THR A 28 5.01 -2.30 -7.59
CA THR A 28 5.98 -2.63 -8.64
C THR A 28 6.44 -4.07 -8.44
N LEU A 29 7.23 -4.59 -9.37
CA LEU A 29 7.84 -5.92 -9.21
C LEU A 29 8.72 -5.96 -7.95
N GLY A 30 9.47 -4.89 -7.69
CA GLY A 30 10.27 -4.79 -6.47
C GLY A 30 9.43 -4.90 -5.21
N ASP A 31 8.25 -4.29 -5.20
CA ASP A 31 7.32 -4.35 -4.09
C ASP A 31 6.81 -5.78 -3.85
N VAL A 32 6.52 -6.52 -4.92
CA VAL A 32 6.07 -7.92 -4.82
C VAL A 32 7.17 -8.78 -4.20
N ILE A 33 8.40 -8.63 -4.66
CA ILE A 33 9.55 -9.39 -4.13
C ILE A 33 9.75 -9.08 -2.65
N GLU A 34 9.73 -7.79 -2.30
CA GLU A 34 9.92 -7.34 -0.91
C GLU A 34 8.79 -7.84 0.00
N ALA A 35 7.56 -7.85 -0.49
CA ALA A 35 6.42 -8.37 0.27
C ALA A 35 6.58 -9.87 0.56
N LEU A 36 7.04 -10.64 -0.42
CA LEU A 36 7.30 -12.06 -0.23
C LEU A 36 8.39 -12.31 0.81
N GLU A 37 9.49 -11.55 0.74
CA GLU A 37 10.57 -11.65 1.71
C GLU A 37 10.13 -11.26 3.11
N CYS A 38 9.39 -10.17 3.24
CA CYS A 38 8.89 -9.70 4.53
C CYS A 38 7.92 -10.73 5.14
N ASN A 39 7.03 -11.29 4.34
CA ASN A 39 6.09 -12.30 4.80
C ASN A 39 6.80 -13.58 5.24
N ALA A 40 7.89 -13.97 4.57
CA ALA A 40 8.68 -15.14 4.94
C ALA A 40 9.41 -14.94 6.27
N LYS A 41 9.94 -13.73 6.50
CA LYS A 41 10.72 -13.43 7.71
C LYS A 41 9.85 -13.09 8.91
N SER A 42 8.80 -12.32 8.68
CA SER A 42 7.98 -11.78 9.76
C SER A 42 6.54 -11.57 9.30
N PRO A 43 5.75 -12.65 9.20
CA PRO A 43 4.35 -12.54 8.72
C PRO A 43 3.53 -11.53 9.52
N ALA A 44 3.78 -11.41 10.81
CA ALA A 44 3.05 -10.50 11.68
C ALA A 44 3.28 -9.02 11.31
N LEU A 45 4.44 -8.70 10.74
CA LEU A 45 4.79 -7.34 10.35
C LEU A 45 4.56 -7.05 8.87
N ALA A 46 4.20 -8.06 8.09
CA ALA A 46 4.02 -7.91 6.64
C ALA A 46 2.97 -6.85 6.31
N ASN A 47 1.84 -6.84 7.02
CA ASN A 47 0.79 -5.86 6.80
C ASN A 47 1.24 -4.45 7.15
N ALA A 48 1.97 -4.28 8.25
CA ALA A 48 2.49 -2.98 8.65
C ALA A 48 3.48 -2.44 7.60
N HIS A 49 4.34 -3.30 7.09
CA HIS A 49 5.28 -2.95 6.01
C HIS A 49 4.53 -2.50 4.75
N MET A 50 3.51 -3.26 4.36
CA MET A 50 2.68 -2.95 3.19
C MET A 50 1.97 -1.60 3.34
N LEU A 51 1.41 -1.33 4.52
CA LEU A 51 0.74 -0.06 4.80
C LEU A 51 1.71 1.12 4.73
N ALA A 52 2.87 1.00 5.37
CA ALA A 52 3.87 2.08 5.35
C ALA A 52 4.33 2.39 3.94
N ARG A 53 4.48 1.36 3.10
CA ARG A 53 5.01 1.52 1.76
C ARG A 53 4.01 2.07 0.76
N HIS A 54 2.74 1.71 0.87
CA HIS A 54 1.74 2.03 -0.16
C HIS A 54 0.80 3.18 0.17
N VAL A 55 0.61 3.52 1.45
CA VAL A 55 -0.33 4.58 1.82
C VAL A 55 0.37 5.92 1.83
N LEU A 56 -0.11 6.83 0.99
CA LEU A 56 0.43 8.17 0.86
C LEU A 56 -0.63 9.19 1.26
N ASP A 57 -0.18 10.38 1.69
CA ASP A 57 -1.11 11.47 1.93
C ASP A 57 -1.64 12.04 0.60
N GLU A 58 -2.57 12.98 0.68
CA GLU A 58 -3.22 13.56 -0.50
C GLU A 58 -2.23 14.27 -1.44
N SER A 59 -1.09 14.72 -0.91
CA SER A 59 -0.05 15.37 -1.72
C SER A 59 0.95 14.37 -2.31
N GLY A 60 0.85 13.08 -1.97
CA GLY A 60 1.75 12.05 -2.44
C GLY A 60 2.92 11.74 -1.52
N GLY A 61 2.95 12.36 -0.33
CA GLY A 61 3.99 12.10 0.65
C GLY A 61 3.72 10.88 1.51
N THR A 62 4.76 10.27 2.04
CA THR A 62 4.66 9.12 2.94
C THR A 62 4.06 9.54 4.29
N ILE A 63 3.05 8.81 4.75
CA ILE A 63 2.43 9.08 6.06
C ILE A 63 3.24 8.41 7.17
N TRP A 64 3.63 7.15 6.98
CA TRP A 64 4.44 6.39 7.94
C TRP A 64 5.79 6.09 7.32
N ALA A 65 6.85 6.47 8.03
CA ALA A 65 8.22 6.35 7.52
C ALA A 65 8.65 4.89 7.34
N ASP A 66 8.16 3.99 8.19
CA ASP A 66 8.51 2.57 8.16
C ASP A 66 7.41 1.73 8.80
N SER A 67 7.63 0.41 8.86
CA SER A 67 6.65 -0.51 9.45
C SER A 67 6.44 -0.27 10.94
N SER A 68 7.47 0.17 11.66
CA SER A 68 7.35 0.48 13.09
C SER A 68 6.40 1.66 13.32
N ALA A 69 6.51 2.70 12.49
CA ALA A 69 5.60 3.84 12.55
C ALA A 69 4.16 3.43 12.22
N ALA A 70 3.99 2.54 11.25
CA ALA A 70 2.67 2.07 10.84
C ALA A 70 1.96 1.25 11.93
N LEU A 71 2.70 0.61 12.83
CA LEU A 71 2.10 -0.16 13.92
C LEU A 71 1.27 0.70 14.88
N SER A 72 1.48 1.99 14.91
CA SER A 72 0.73 2.90 15.79
C SER A 72 -0.60 3.37 15.20
N MET A 73 -0.94 3.01 13.97
CA MET A 73 -2.21 3.42 13.39
C MET A 73 -3.39 2.72 14.06
N PRO A 74 -4.59 3.35 14.09
CA PRO A 74 -5.78 2.68 14.61
C PRO A 74 -6.09 1.41 13.81
N ALA A 75 -6.45 0.34 14.51
CA ALA A 75 -6.77 -0.95 13.89
C ALA A 75 -7.88 -0.83 12.84
N ARG A 76 -8.87 0.03 13.09
CA ARG A 76 -9.98 0.26 12.15
C ARG A 76 -9.47 0.78 10.80
N LEU A 77 -8.48 1.68 10.83
CA LEU A 77 -7.89 2.23 9.61
C LEU A 77 -7.14 1.14 8.83
N ALA A 78 -6.37 0.32 9.54
CA ALA A 78 -5.66 -0.81 8.92
C ALA A 78 -6.66 -1.79 8.28
N GLN A 79 -7.75 -2.10 8.96
CA GLN A 79 -8.79 -3.01 8.45
C GLN A 79 -9.46 -2.47 7.20
N GLU A 80 -9.56 -1.15 7.06
CA GLU A 80 -10.10 -0.52 5.87
C GLU A 80 -9.11 -0.55 4.70
N LEU A 81 -7.84 -0.26 4.97
CA LEU A 81 -6.81 -0.09 3.94
C LEU A 81 -6.23 -1.41 3.41
N ILE A 82 -6.03 -2.40 4.29
CA ILE A 82 -5.37 -3.66 3.91
C ILE A 82 -6.06 -4.35 2.73
N PRO A 83 -7.40 -4.54 2.72
CA PRO A 83 -8.06 -5.19 1.59
C PRO A 83 -7.90 -4.43 0.27
N LEU A 84 -7.85 -3.09 0.34
CA LEU A 84 -7.68 -2.25 -0.84
C LEU A 84 -6.29 -2.44 -1.46
N ILE A 85 -5.26 -2.50 -0.61
CA ILE A 85 -3.88 -2.71 -1.08
C ILE A 85 -3.72 -4.13 -1.62
N GLU A 86 -4.29 -5.14 -0.94
CA GLU A 86 -4.27 -6.52 -1.43
C GLU A 86 -4.90 -6.64 -2.81
N ALA A 87 -5.99 -5.90 -3.06
CA ALA A 87 -6.62 -5.88 -4.38
C ALA A 87 -5.69 -5.35 -5.46
N LEU A 88 -4.86 -4.34 -5.14
CA LEU A 88 -3.87 -3.81 -6.09
C LEU A 88 -2.81 -4.85 -6.44
N TYR A 89 -2.37 -5.65 -5.47
CA TYR A 89 -1.42 -6.73 -5.72
C TYR A 89 -2.05 -7.82 -6.61
N ARG A 90 -3.33 -8.14 -6.41
CA ARG A 90 -4.03 -9.14 -7.23
C ARG A 90 -4.23 -8.68 -8.67
N GLU A 91 -4.47 -7.39 -8.90
CA GLU A 91 -4.61 -6.84 -10.24
C GLU A 91 -3.37 -7.12 -11.11
N GLY A 92 -2.18 -7.09 -10.50
CA GLY A 92 -0.95 -7.35 -11.22
C GLY A 92 -0.74 -8.81 -11.60
N GLN A 93 -1.58 -9.72 -11.10
CA GLN A 93 -1.47 -11.17 -11.36
C GLN A 93 -2.44 -11.66 -12.43
N ASP A 94 -3.37 -10.82 -12.85
CA ASP A 94 -4.39 -11.19 -13.87
C ASP A 94 -3.89 -10.98 -15.33
#